data_1d19adb34689641939b6e10f5bc7205f
#
_entry.id   1d19adb34689641939b6e10f5bc7205f
#
_cell.length_a   1.000
_cell.length_b   1.000
_cell.length_c   1.000
_cell.angle_alpha   90.00
_cell.angle_beta   90.00
_cell.angle_gamma   90.00
#
_symmetry.space_group_name_H-M   'P 1'
#
loop_
_entity.id
_entity.type
_entity.pdbx_description
1 polymer ?
#
loop_
_entity_poly.entity_id
_entity_poly.type
_entity_poly.pdbx_seq_one_letter_code
_entity_poly.pdbx_strand_id
1 'polypeptide(L)'
;QDSSGKTLCTATARGSMSSVIFSSADIKEGETYTVLVDGTSVGTATAKLGTTDSSSSMSTFKPGQGGQPNQNGSQATVGSFKDVPQNSWFASAVQYVTSNSLMNGTSTTDFSPSATMSRGMLMTVLARYAGESTEGGTVWYEKGMNWAKNKGISDGSAPNRNITREQLAAMLYRYAGEPDGAADLSAYTDAGSVSAYAEKAVQWCVKNGILTGKTSSTLAPKATATRAECAAMLQRFAAL
;
A
#
# COMPACT_ATOMS: atom_id res chain seq x y z
N GLN A 1 21.80 11.67 -12.80
CA GLN A 1 22.91 11.96 -13.73
C GLN A 1 24.14 11.13 -13.36
N ASP A 2 24.93 10.77 -14.36
CA ASP A 2 26.25 10.18 -14.15
C ASP A 2 27.30 11.23 -13.74
N SER A 3 28.55 10.81 -13.58
CA SER A 3 29.66 11.68 -13.20
C SER A 3 30.03 12.75 -14.28
N SER A 4 29.56 12.59 -15.51
CA SER A 4 29.73 13.57 -16.57
C SER A 4 28.60 14.60 -16.65
N GLY A 5 27.57 14.46 -15.82
CA GLY A 5 26.37 15.29 -15.83
C GLY A 5 25.31 14.85 -16.85
N LYS A 6 25.51 13.72 -17.54
CA LYS A 6 24.52 13.17 -18.48
C LYS A 6 23.32 12.61 -17.72
N THR A 7 22.11 13.04 -18.09
CA THR A 7 20.87 12.48 -17.55
C THR A 7 20.61 11.10 -18.16
N LEU A 8 20.59 10.06 -17.33
CA LEU A 8 20.38 8.67 -17.76
C LEU A 8 18.92 8.27 -17.73
N CYS A 9 18.15 8.85 -16.82
CA CYS A 9 16.75 8.52 -16.61
C CYS A 9 16.01 9.71 -16.04
N THR A 10 14.75 9.90 -16.44
CA THR A 10 13.83 10.90 -15.88
C THR A 10 12.50 10.24 -15.56
N ALA A 11 11.89 10.65 -14.46
CA ALA A 11 10.52 10.27 -14.11
C ALA A 11 9.76 11.50 -13.64
N THR A 12 8.48 11.58 -14.00
CA THR A 12 7.59 12.63 -13.51
C THR A 12 6.80 12.09 -12.33
N ALA A 13 6.98 12.72 -11.17
CA ALA A 13 6.20 12.38 -9.98
C ALA A 13 4.77 12.92 -10.10
N ARG A 14 3.79 12.08 -9.77
CA ARG A 14 2.41 12.52 -9.49
C ARG A 14 2.23 12.47 -7.98
N GLY A 15 2.50 13.60 -7.30
CA GLY A 15 2.47 13.72 -5.84
C GLY A 15 3.83 13.53 -5.17
N SER A 16 3.86 13.50 -3.83
CA SER A 16 5.08 13.26 -3.06
C SER A 16 5.53 11.81 -3.16
N MET A 17 6.80 11.60 -3.51
CA MET A 17 7.41 10.28 -3.60
C MET A 17 8.37 10.06 -2.43
N SER A 18 8.25 8.89 -1.79
CA SER A 18 9.18 8.47 -0.72
C SER A 18 10.40 7.70 -1.25
N SER A 19 10.32 7.16 -2.45
CA SER A 19 11.41 6.46 -3.11
C SER A 19 11.23 6.43 -4.62
N VAL A 20 12.33 6.36 -5.35
CA VAL A 20 12.36 6.20 -6.81
C VAL A 20 13.36 5.11 -7.16
N ILE A 21 12.92 4.15 -7.97
CA ILE A 21 13.79 3.11 -8.51
C ILE A 21 13.98 3.39 -9.99
N PHE A 22 15.23 3.52 -10.42
CA PHE A 22 15.58 3.66 -11.81
C PHE A 22 16.29 2.40 -12.30
N SER A 23 15.91 1.94 -13.49
CA SER A 23 16.59 0.89 -14.22
C SER A 23 16.87 1.36 -15.64
N SER A 24 18.11 1.26 -16.08
CA SER A 24 18.56 1.59 -17.42
C SER A 24 19.80 0.77 -17.76
N ALA A 25 19.99 0.41 -19.03
CA ALA A 25 21.19 -0.26 -19.51
C ALA A 25 22.48 0.57 -19.31
N ASP A 26 22.33 1.89 -19.12
CA ASP A 26 23.45 2.81 -18.89
C ASP A 26 23.85 2.93 -17.41
N ILE A 27 23.08 2.31 -16.49
CA ILE A 27 23.40 2.31 -15.06
C ILE A 27 24.30 1.11 -14.76
N LYS A 28 25.52 1.40 -14.30
CA LYS A 28 26.53 0.38 -13.98
C LYS A 28 26.63 0.15 -12.48
N GLU A 29 26.74 -1.12 -12.09
CA GLU A 29 26.92 -1.49 -10.69
C GLU A 29 28.17 -0.85 -10.07
N GLY A 30 28.02 -0.38 -8.84
CA GLY A 30 29.09 0.24 -8.08
C GLY A 30 29.35 1.71 -8.41
N GLU A 31 28.79 2.24 -9.49
CA GLU A 31 28.91 3.66 -9.83
C GLU A 31 27.91 4.52 -9.03
N THR A 32 28.34 5.74 -8.71
CA THR A 32 27.51 6.70 -7.97
C THR A 32 26.89 7.71 -8.93
N TYR A 33 25.59 7.90 -8.81
CA TYR A 33 24.78 8.76 -9.64
C TYR A 33 24.16 9.89 -8.82
N THR A 34 24.08 11.09 -9.42
CA THR A 34 23.42 12.24 -8.80
C THR A 34 21.92 12.20 -9.07
N VAL A 35 21.13 12.34 -8.00
CA VAL A 35 19.68 12.46 -8.09
C VAL A 35 19.30 13.93 -8.09
N LEU A 36 18.49 14.33 -9.08
CA LEU A 36 18.01 15.70 -9.21
C LEU A 36 16.49 15.72 -9.08
N VAL A 37 15.97 16.74 -8.41
CA VAL A 37 14.53 17.07 -8.40
C VAL A 37 14.43 18.50 -8.93
N ASP A 38 13.65 18.69 -9.98
CA ASP A 38 13.48 19.98 -10.65
C ASP A 38 14.81 20.67 -10.98
N GLY A 39 15.79 19.87 -11.43
CA GLY A 39 17.13 20.34 -11.80
C GLY A 39 18.07 20.60 -10.61
N THR A 40 17.60 20.47 -9.37
CA THR A 40 18.41 20.67 -8.18
C THR A 40 18.89 19.33 -7.64
N SER A 41 20.20 19.21 -7.33
CA SER A 41 20.74 18.00 -6.70
C SER A 41 20.17 17.80 -5.30
N VAL A 42 19.56 16.64 -5.09
CA VAL A 42 18.99 16.26 -3.78
C VAL A 42 19.79 15.15 -3.10
N GLY A 43 20.79 14.60 -3.80
CA GLY A 43 21.67 13.58 -3.22
C GLY A 43 22.30 12.70 -4.29
N THR A 44 23.02 11.69 -3.84
CA THR A 44 23.65 10.68 -4.68
C THR A 44 23.20 9.28 -4.28
N ALA A 45 23.19 8.35 -5.22
CA ALA A 45 22.90 6.95 -5.01
C ALA A 45 23.91 6.08 -5.73
N THR A 46 24.45 5.07 -5.06
CA THR A 46 25.34 4.08 -5.68
C THR A 46 24.49 2.94 -6.25
N ALA A 47 24.67 2.65 -7.52
CA ALA A 47 23.92 1.59 -8.19
C ALA A 47 24.35 0.21 -7.69
N LYS A 48 23.36 -0.62 -7.42
CA LYS A 48 23.55 -2.05 -7.18
C LYS A 48 22.72 -2.81 -8.19
N LEU A 49 23.32 -3.73 -8.93
CA LEU A 49 22.59 -4.69 -9.73
C LEU A 49 21.85 -5.61 -8.80
N GLY A 50 20.53 -5.67 -8.96
CA GLY A 50 19.73 -6.71 -8.33
C GLY A 50 20.13 -8.04 -8.92
N THR A 51 20.84 -8.88 -8.18
CA THR A 51 20.87 -10.30 -8.47
C THR A 51 19.47 -10.83 -8.20
N THR A 52 19.04 -11.85 -8.94
CA THR A 52 17.78 -12.57 -8.69
C THR A 52 17.74 -13.26 -7.33
N ASP A 53 18.80 -13.12 -6.55
CA ASP A 53 18.90 -13.46 -5.15
C ASP A 53 18.52 -12.26 -4.30
N SER A 54 17.46 -12.44 -3.55
CA SER A 54 16.69 -11.51 -2.73
C SER A 54 17.46 -10.85 -1.57
N SER A 55 18.57 -10.19 -1.82
CA SER A 55 19.29 -9.45 -0.76
C SER A 55 20.06 -8.22 -1.26
N SER A 56 19.36 -7.23 -1.79
CA SER A 56 19.98 -5.92 -1.96
C SER A 56 19.16 -4.84 -1.24
N SER A 57 19.67 -4.44 -0.10
CA SER A 57 19.21 -3.25 0.60
C SER A 57 19.57 -2.01 -0.20
N MET A 58 18.56 -1.36 -0.79
CA MET A 58 18.72 0.00 -1.29
C MET A 58 18.78 0.97 -0.12
N SER A 59 19.80 1.81 -0.11
CA SER A 59 19.92 2.92 0.83
C SER A 59 18.79 3.91 0.56
N THR A 60 17.88 4.07 1.51
CA THR A 60 16.79 5.04 1.46
C THR A 60 17.30 6.44 1.74
N PHE A 61 17.09 7.36 0.80
CA PHE A 61 17.26 8.79 1.01
C PHE A 61 16.09 9.32 1.87
N LYS A 62 16.39 9.93 3.02
CA LYS A 62 15.45 10.68 3.86
C LYS A 62 15.65 12.17 3.64
N PRO A 63 14.67 12.95 3.18
CA PRO A 63 14.70 14.39 3.35
C PRO A 63 14.19 14.76 4.74
N GLY A 64 15.00 15.50 5.51
CA GLY A 64 14.61 16.28 6.67
C GLY A 64 14.45 15.49 7.98
N GLN A 65 15.50 15.55 8.85
CA GLN A 65 15.40 15.11 10.23
C GLN A 65 14.66 16.11 11.12
N GLY A 66 13.60 15.63 11.76
CA GLY A 66 13.06 16.19 12.98
C GLY A 66 12.78 15.03 13.93
N GLY A 67 13.51 15.01 15.05
CA GLY A 67 13.43 14.26 16.29
C GLY A 67 12.58 12.98 16.38
N GLN A 68 13.25 11.88 16.73
CA GLN A 68 12.65 10.60 17.13
C GLN A 68 11.82 10.69 18.41
N PRO A 69 10.84 9.74 18.57
CA PRO A 69 11.14 8.65 19.49
C PRO A 69 10.94 7.25 18.87
N ASN A 70 11.87 6.43 19.26
CA ASN A 70 12.06 5.02 19.07
C ASN A 70 10.78 4.19 19.24
N GLN A 71 10.28 3.60 18.14
CA GLN A 71 9.45 2.39 18.21
C GLN A 71 10.08 1.37 17.28
N ASN A 72 10.73 0.38 17.89
CA ASN A 72 11.29 -0.81 17.28
C ASN A 72 10.22 -1.56 16.45
N GLY A 73 10.10 -1.23 15.19
CA GLY A 73 9.50 -2.03 14.16
C GLY A 73 10.52 -2.17 13.05
N SER A 74 11.39 -3.15 13.13
CA SER A 74 12.33 -3.47 12.06
C SER A 74 11.54 -3.62 10.76
N GLN A 75 11.84 -2.77 9.75
CA GLN A 75 11.33 -2.97 8.39
C GLN A 75 11.90 -4.29 7.87
N ALA A 76 11.09 -5.34 7.98
CA ALA A 76 11.41 -6.61 7.34
C ALA A 76 11.22 -6.45 5.84
N THR A 77 12.28 -6.62 5.08
CA THR A 77 12.23 -6.70 3.62
C THR A 77 11.48 -7.97 3.21
N VAL A 78 10.71 -7.87 2.13
CA VAL A 78 10.03 -9.04 1.55
C VAL A 78 11.06 -10.10 1.19
N GLY A 79 10.83 -11.30 1.65
CA GLY A 79 11.80 -12.40 1.73
C GLY A 79 12.12 -12.79 3.16
N SER A 80 11.76 -11.97 4.17
CA SER A 80 12.05 -12.22 5.58
C SER A 80 10.82 -12.66 6.41
N PHE A 81 9.59 -12.53 5.89
CA PHE A 81 8.41 -13.04 6.58
C PHE A 81 8.26 -14.54 6.38
N LYS A 82 8.41 -15.30 7.44
CA LYS A 82 8.33 -16.76 7.43
C LYS A 82 6.95 -17.28 7.01
N ASP A 83 5.92 -16.49 7.27
CA ASP A 83 4.51 -16.80 7.01
C ASP A 83 4.01 -16.25 5.66
N VAL A 84 4.93 -15.79 4.79
CA VAL A 84 4.65 -15.33 3.43
C VAL A 84 5.47 -16.14 2.42
N PRO A 85 5.02 -17.36 2.08
CA PRO A 85 5.69 -18.16 1.04
C PRO A 85 5.72 -17.40 -0.29
N GLN A 86 6.82 -17.45 -1.02
CA GLN A 86 7.01 -16.72 -2.29
C GLN A 86 5.96 -17.06 -3.36
N ASN A 87 5.45 -18.28 -3.34
CA ASN A 87 4.41 -18.76 -4.27
C ASN A 87 2.98 -18.56 -3.75
N SER A 88 2.78 -17.90 -2.62
CA SER A 88 1.43 -17.59 -2.13
C SER A 88 0.78 -16.52 -3.01
N TRP A 89 -0.55 -16.59 -3.16
CA TRP A 89 -1.32 -15.64 -3.96
C TRP A 89 -1.20 -14.18 -3.49
N PHE A 90 -0.77 -13.98 -2.25
CA PHE A 90 -0.62 -12.66 -1.63
C PHE A 90 0.83 -12.18 -1.55
N ALA A 91 1.82 -12.98 -1.99
CA ALA A 91 3.23 -12.64 -1.80
C ALA A 91 3.59 -11.29 -2.44
N SER A 92 3.20 -11.06 -3.70
CA SER A 92 3.45 -9.79 -4.41
C SER A 92 2.74 -8.61 -3.75
N ALA A 93 1.54 -8.84 -3.23
CA ALA A 93 0.79 -7.79 -2.55
C ALA A 93 1.40 -7.42 -1.19
N VAL A 94 1.87 -8.40 -0.43
CA VAL A 94 2.63 -8.15 0.80
C VAL A 94 3.90 -7.38 0.47
N GLN A 95 4.60 -7.77 -0.58
CA GLN A 95 5.77 -7.02 -1.07
C GLN A 95 5.43 -5.57 -1.37
N TYR A 96 4.38 -5.34 -2.13
CA TYR A 96 3.95 -4.00 -2.49
C TYR A 96 3.70 -3.13 -1.25
N VAL A 97 2.85 -3.59 -0.31
CA VAL A 97 2.47 -2.78 0.85
C VAL A 97 3.61 -2.57 1.84
N THR A 98 4.57 -3.49 1.94
CA THR A 98 5.72 -3.34 2.83
C THR A 98 6.82 -2.48 2.22
N SER A 99 7.13 -2.65 0.93
CA SER A 99 8.11 -1.82 0.23
C SER A 99 7.70 -0.36 0.14
N ASN A 100 6.38 -0.09 0.10
CA ASN A 100 5.84 1.27 0.11
C ASN A 100 5.51 1.78 1.52
N SER A 101 5.92 1.09 2.58
CA SER A 101 5.68 1.47 3.98
C SER A 101 4.21 1.67 4.34
N LEU A 102 3.29 1.04 3.60
CA LEU A 102 1.85 1.11 3.84
C LEU A 102 1.45 0.21 5.00
N MET A 103 2.00 -1.01 5.02
CA MET A 103 1.78 -1.99 6.08
C MET A 103 3.12 -2.57 6.53
N ASN A 104 3.24 -2.79 7.83
CA ASN A 104 4.40 -3.45 8.42
C ASN A 104 4.04 -4.90 8.79
N GLY A 105 5.06 -5.72 9.07
CA GLY A 105 4.86 -7.00 9.75
C GLY A 105 4.22 -6.81 11.13
N THR A 106 3.64 -7.86 11.67
CA THR A 106 3.19 -7.91 13.07
C THR A 106 4.36 -8.20 14.01
N SER A 107 5.45 -8.74 13.46
CA SER A 107 6.75 -8.90 14.08
C SER A 107 7.85 -8.68 13.04
N THR A 108 9.11 -8.84 13.44
CA THR A 108 10.26 -8.80 12.52
C THR A 108 10.29 -9.96 11.53
N THR A 109 9.58 -11.05 11.83
CA THR A 109 9.59 -12.30 11.06
C THR A 109 8.22 -12.70 10.49
N ASP A 110 7.15 -12.03 10.88
CA ASP A 110 5.80 -12.42 10.53
C ASP A 110 4.97 -11.24 10.02
N PHE A 111 4.28 -11.43 8.90
CA PHE A 111 3.32 -10.48 8.36
C PHE A 111 1.90 -10.73 8.90
N SER A 112 1.62 -11.94 9.32
CA SER A 112 0.30 -12.43 9.76
C SER A 112 -0.79 -12.27 8.67
N PRO A 113 -0.62 -12.88 7.48
CA PRO A 113 -1.49 -12.67 6.32
C PRO A 113 -2.95 -13.04 6.58
N SER A 114 -3.21 -14.03 7.44
CA SER A 114 -4.55 -14.49 7.80
C SER A 114 -5.20 -13.72 8.95
N ALA A 115 -4.45 -12.86 9.63
CA ALA A 115 -5.02 -12.03 10.70
C ALA A 115 -6.00 -11.00 10.11
N THR A 116 -7.04 -10.65 10.88
CA THR A 116 -8.04 -9.66 10.46
C THR A 116 -7.49 -8.24 10.52
N MET A 117 -8.00 -7.37 9.64
CA MET A 117 -7.74 -5.94 9.67
C MET A 117 -8.82 -5.22 10.49
N SER A 118 -8.41 -4.26 11.32
CA SER A 118 -9.36 -3.33 11.92
C SER A 118 -9.63 -2.12 11.01
N ARG A 119 -10.71 -1.40 11.28
CA ARG A 119 -11.06 -0.15 10.58
C ARG A 119 -9.95 0.91 10.76
N GLY A 120 -9.41 1.02 11.98
CA GLY A 120 -8.31 1.93 12.30
C GLY A 120 -7.03 1.61 11.52
N MET A 121 -6.71 0.31 11.36
CA MET A 121 -5.58 -0.12 10.53
C MET A 121 -5.76 0.34 9.08
N LEU A 122 -6.93 0.13 8.48
CA LEU A 122 -7.16 0.55 7.09
C LEU A 122 -7.11 2.07 6.94
N MET A 123 -7.72 2.83 7.84
CA MET A 123 -7.64 4.31 7.82
C MET A 123 -6.19 4.79 7.88
N THR A 124 -5.36 4.16 8.73
CA THR A 124 -3.93 4.47 8.83
C THR A 124 -3.18 4.12 7.53
N VAL A 125 -3.48 2.97 6.93
CA VAL A 125 -2.87 2.55 5.66
C VAL A 125 -3.25 3.50 4.53
N LEU A 126 -4.51 3.91 4.42
CA LEU A 126 -4.94 4.87 3.39
C LEU A 126 -4.34 6.26 3.59
N ALA A 127 -4.16 6.72 4.82
CA ALA A 127 -3.45 7.96 5.11
C ALA A 127 -1.98 7.88 4.65
N ARG A 128 -1.28 6.78 4.93
CA ARG A 128 0.08 6.54 4.43
C ARG A 128 0.12 6.48 2.90
N TYR A 129 -0.85 5.82 2.29
CA TYR A 129 -0.97 5.77 0.83
C TYR A 129 -1.15 7.17 0.21
N ALA A 130 -1.82 8.08 0.92
CA ALA A 130 -1.94 9.48 0.54
C ALA A 130 -0.69 10.34 0.85
N GLY A 131 0.37 9.75 1.42
CA GLY A 131 1.58 10.46 1.81
C GLY A 131 1.47 11.23 3.12
N GLU A 132 0.44 10.99 3.90
CA GLU A 132 0.20 11.67 5.17
C GLU A 132 0.96 11.03 6.33
N SER A 133 1.47 11.85 7.25
CA SER A 133 2.08 11.34 8.47
C SER A 133 1.02 10.73 9.38
N THR A 134 1.26 9.49 9.80
CA THR A 134 0.42 8.76 10.76
C THR A 134 1.05 8.66 12.13
N GLU A 135 2.19 9.32 12.34
CA GLU A 135 2.92 9.33 13.60
C GLU A 135 2.38 10.41 14.55
N GLY A 136 2.48 10.14 15.83
CA GLY A 136 1.98 11.04 16.89
C GLY A 136 0.47 10.85 17.12
N GLY A 137 0.00 11.45 18.20
CA GLY A 137 -1.38 11.27 18.70
C GLY A 137 -1.40 10.47 20.00
N THR A 138 -2.58 10.41 20.64
CA THR A 138 -2.77 9.70 21.92
C THR A 138 -2.91 8.20 21.71
N VAL A 139 -3.36 7.79 20.52
CA VAL A 139 -3.46 6.39 20.10
C VAL A 139 -2.94 6.24 18.66
N TRP A 140 -2.40 5.08 18.34
CA TRP A 140 -1.68 4.82 17.08
C TRP A 140 -2.51 5.05 15.80
N TYR A 141 -3.83 4.94 15.86
CA TYR A 141 -4.73 5.14 14.70
C TYR A 141 -5.30 6.56 14.60
N GLU A 142 -5.05 7.43 15.59
CA GLU A 142 -5.71 8.74 15.69
C GLU A 142 -5.51 9.60 14.44
N LYS A 143 -4.29 9.72 13.97
CA LYS A 143 -3.96 10.55 12.80
C LYS A 143 -4.64 10.02 11.54
N GLY A 144 -4.53 8.72 11.27
CA GLY A 144 -5.19 8.09 10.12
C GLY A 144 -6.71 8.18 10.20
N MET A 145 -7.28 8.00 11.39
CA MET A 145 -8.71 8.12 11.63
C MET A 145 -9.21 9.55 11.36
N ASN A 146 -8.54 10.56 11.91
CA ASN A 146 -8.92 11.95 11.73
C ASN A 146 -8.77 12.38 10.26
N TRP A 147 -7.69 11.95 9.60
CA TRP A 147 -7.49 12.18 8.18
C TRP A 147 -8.62 11.55 7.34
N ALA A 148 -8.94 10.28 7.56
CA ALA A 148 -9.99 9.58 6.81
C ALA A 148 -11.37 10.21 7.02
N LYS A 149 -11.65 10.71 8.24
CA LYS A 149 -12.87 11.46 8.55
C LYS A 149 -12.92 12.78 7.80
N ASN A 150 -11.84 13.56 7.84
CA ASN A 150 -11.76 14.87 7.17
C ASN A 150 -11.87 14.75 5.64
N LYS A 151 -11.41 13.65 5.07
CA LYS A 151 -11.52 13.35 3.62
C LYS A 151 -12.84 12.67 3.23
N GLY A 152 -13.75 12.42 4.17
CA GLY A 152 -15.02 11.73 3.89
C GLY A 152 -14.89 10.24 3.55
N ILE A 153 -13.71 9.67 3.73
CA ILE A 153 -13.44 8.25 3.42
C ILE A 153 -14.12 7.34 4.45
N SER A 154 -14.13 7.78 5.71
CA SER A 154 -14.74 7.06 6.84
C SER A 154 -15.37 8.06 7.79
N ASP A 155 -16.37 7.59 8.57
CA ASP A 155 -16.94 8.36 9.69
C ASP A 155 -16.00 8.42 10.93
N GLY A 156 -14.88 7.68 10.90
CA GLY A 156 -13.95 7.56 12.02
C GLY A 156 -14.46 6.69 13.17
N SER A 157 -15.66 6.09 13.05
CA SER A 157 -16.24 5.28 14.13
C SER A 157 -15.60 3.90 14.25
N ALA A 158 -15.69 3.33 15.46
CA ALA A 158 -15.32 1.95 15.77
C ALA A 158 -13.94 1.49 15.22
N PRO A 159 -12.83 2.22 15.48
CA PRO A 159 -11.53 1.93 14.87
C PRO A 159 -10.98 0.53 15.19
N ASN A 160 -11.37 -0.03 16.33
CA ASN A 160 -10.92 -1.36 16.76
C ASN A 160 -11.79 -2.53 16.22
N ARG A 161 -12.91 -2.24 15.54
CA ARG A 161 -13.71 -3.30 14.92
C ARG A 161 -13.06 -3.81 13.65
N ASN A 162 -13.12 -5.12 13.43
CA ASN A 162 -12.67 -5.74 12.18
C ASN A 162 -13.47 -5.15 11.01
N ILE A 163 -12.76 -4.87 9.93
CA ILE A 163 -13.37 -4.34 8.71
C ILE A 163 -13.93 -5.48 7.86
N THR A 164 -15.11 -5.28 7.30
CA THR A 164 -15.66 -6.24 6.33
C THR A 164 -15.15 -5.92 4.92
N ARG A 165 -15.26 -6.89 4.02
CA ARG A 165 -14.80 -6.75 2.62
C ARG A 165 -15.58 -5.65 1.89
N GLU A 166 -16.89 -5.50 2.13
CA GLU A 166 -17.67 -4.39 1.56
C GLU A 166 -17.28 -3.04 2.14
N GLN A 167 -16.92 -2.97 3.45
CA GLN A 167 -16.44 -1.73 4.07
C GLN A 167 -15.07 -1.32 3.53
N LEU A 168 -14.18 -2.28 3.30
CA LEU A 168 -12.91 -2.03 2.64
C LEU A 168 -13.12 -1.47 1.23
N ALA A 169 -14.00 -2.09 0.42
CA ALA A 169 -14.36 -1.60 -0.90
C ALA A 169 -14.94 -0.17 -0.84
N ALA A 170 -15.83 0.10 0.14
CA ALA A 170 -16.43 1.43 0.32
C ALA A 170 -15.38 2.50 0.64
N MET A 171 -14.38 2.20 1.47
CA MET A 171 -13.32 3.15 1.78
C MET A 171 -12.40 3.42 0.58
N LEU A 172 -12.04 2.39 -0.21
CA LEU A 172 -11.25 2.56 -1.44
C LEU A 172 -12.01 3.36 -2.50
N TYR A 173 -13.31 3.09 -2.67
CA TYR A 173 -14.17 3.80 -3.61
C TYR A 173 -14.27 5.30 -3.27
N ARG A 174 -14.49 5.62 -1.99
CA ARG A 174 -14.51 7.02 -1.52
C ARG A 174 -13.15 7.69 -1.65
N TYR A 175 -12.07 6.96 -1.38
CA TYR A 175 -10.71 7.47 -1.60
C TYR A 175 -10.48 7.84 -3.07
N ALA A 176 -11.02 7.06 -4.00
CA ALA A 176 -10.95 7.34 -5.44
C ALA A 176 -11.85 8.50 -5.90
N GLY A 177 -12.64 9.09 -5.01
CA GLY A 177 -13.58 10.17 -5.33
C GLY A 177 -14.93 9.69 -5.88
N GLU A 178 -15.30 8.46 -5.55
CA GLU A 178 -16.59 7.84 -5.95
C GLU A 178 -16.84 7.83 -7.46
N PRO A 179 -15.88 7.33 -8.26
CA PRO A 179 -15.98 7.40 -9.72
C PRO A 179 -17.14 6.55 -10.28
N ASP A 180 -17.67 6.96 -11.40
CA ASP A 180 -18.71 6.21 -12.09
C ASP A 180 -18.22 4.84 -12.57
N GLY A 181 -19.13 3.89 -12.59
CA GLY A 181 -18.90 2.57 -13.14
C GLY A 181 -19.43 1.46 -12.24
N ALA A 182 -20.12 0.53 -12.85
CA ALA A 182 -20.70 -0.62 -12.18
C ALA A 182 -20.33 -1.90 -12.91
N ALA A 183 -20.14 -2.98 -12.14
CA ALA A 183 -20.13 -4.35 -12.66
C ALA A 183 -21.49 -4.99 -12.40
N ASP A 184 -21.85 -5.91 -13.27
CA ASP A 184 -22.92 -6.85 -12.96
C ASP A 184 -22.41 -7.87 -11.94
N LEU A 185 -23.09 -7.97 -10.82
CA LEU A 185 -22.75 -8.91 -9.75
C LEU A 185 -23.57 -10.21 -9.83
N SER A 186 -24.37 -10.41 -10.85
CA SER A 186 -25.28 -11.57 -10.99
C SER A 186 -24.56 -12.93 -10.98
N ALA A 187 -23.27 -12.95 -11.33
CA ALA A 187 -22.42 -14.14 -11.23
C ALA A 187 -22.15 -14.58 -9.78
N TYR A 188 -22.41 -13.71 -8.80
CA TYR A 188 -22.16 -14.00 -7.39
C TYR A 188 -23.47 -14.29 -6.66
N THR A 189 -23.59 -15.50 -6.12
CA THR A 189 -24.82 -15.98 -5.46
C THR A 189 -25.16 -15.18 -4.19
N ASP A 190 -24.20 -14.51 -3.61
CA ASP A 190 -24.32 -13.69 -2.39
C ASP A 190 -24.34 -12.17 -2.67
N ALA A 191 -24.51 -11.76 -3.93
CA ALA A 191 -24.59 -10.34 -4.33
C ALA A 191 -25.69 -9.59 -3.55
N GLY A 192 -26.84 -10.21 -3.33
CA GLY A 192 -27.93 -9.63 -2.56
C GLY A 192 -27.64 -9.40 -1.07
N SER A 193 -26.52 -9.90 -0.55
CA SER A 193 -26.09 -9.63 0.82
C SER A 193 -25.25 -8.36 0.95
N VAL A 194 -24.86 -7.71 -0.15
CA VAL A 194 -24.17 -6.41 -0.13
C VAL A 194 -25.08 -5.37 0.50
N SER A 195 -24.55 -4.57 1.43
CA SER A 195 -25.31 -3.46 2.02
C SER A 195 -25.58 -2.38 0.98
N ALA A 196 -26.75 -1.74 1.04
CA ALA A 196 -27.14 -0.67 0.12
C ALA A 196 -26.10 0.47 0.05
N TYR A 197 -25.47 0.85 1.19
CA TYR A 197 -24.44 1.88 1.19
C TYR A 197 -23.15 1.49 0.45
N ALA A 198 -22.88 0.19 0.30
CA ALA A 198 -21.66 -0.34 -0.28
C ALA A 198 -21.85 -0.84 -1.73
N GLU A 199 -23.07 -0.86 -2.22
CA GLU A 199 -23.39 -1.47 -3.52
C GLU A 199 -22.58 -0.89 -4.67
N LYS A 200 -22.59 0.44 -4.84
CA LYS A 200 -21.81 1.13 -5.87
C LYS A 200 -20.30 0.87 -5.72
N ALA A 201 -19.82 0.88 -4.48
CA ALA A 201 -18.41 0.65 -4.20
C ALA A 201 -17.98 -0.79 -4.54
N VAL A 202 -18.80 -1.77 -4.19
CA VAL A 202 -18.53 -3.19 -4.51
C VAL A 202 -18.56 -3.40 -6.03
N GLN A 203 -19.58 -2.87 -6.72
CA GLN A 203 -19.67 -2.93 -8.18
C GLN A 203 -18.46 -2.29 -8.86
N TRP A 204 -18.05 -1.11 -8.42
CA TRP A 204 -16.88 -0.42 -8.97
C TRP A 204 -15.58 -1.19 -8.70
N CYS A 205 -15.40 -1.69 -7.48
CA CYS A 205 -14.22 -2.48 -7.12
C CYS A 205 -14.14 -3.80 -7.90
N VAL A 206 -15.28 -4.45 -8.16
CA VAL A 206 -15.33 -5.67 -8.98
C VAL A 206 -15.02 -5.34 -10.44
N LYS A 207 -15.61 -4.28 -11.01
CA LYS A 207 -15.35 -3.83 -12.38
C LYS A 207 -13.86 -3.59 -12.65
N ASN A 208 -13.18 -3.00 -11.69
CA ASN A 208 -11.75 -2.67 -11.80
C ASN A 208 -10.82 -3.77 -11.27
N GLY A 209 -11.35 -4.96 -10.97
CA GLY A 209 -10.54 -6.08 -10.48
C GLY A 209 -9.94 -5.88 -9.09
N ILE A 210 -10.32 -4.81 -8.36
CA ILE A 210 -9.81 -4.52 -7.01
C ILE A 210 -10.36 -5.56 -6.02
N LEU A 211 -11.68 -5.75 -6.03
CA LEU A 211 -12.36 -6.78 -5.26
C LEU A 211 -12.64 -7.99 -6.15
N THR A 212 -12.12 -9.13 -5.78
CA THR A 212 -12.42 -10.42 -6.41
C THR A 212 -13.23 -11.29 -5.46
N GLY A 213 -13.93 -12.29 -5.99
CA GLY A 213 -14.63 -13.28 -5.18
C GLY A 213 -13.70 -14.06 -4.25
N LYS A 214 -14.23 -14.56 -3.16
CA LYS A 214 -13.59 -15.61 -2.35
C LYS A 214 -13.55 -16.93 -3.09
N THR A 215 -14.56 -17.15 -3.92
CA THR A 215 -14.68 -18.25 -4.88
C THR A 215 -15.12 -17.67 -6.24
N SER A 216 -15.27 -18.51 -7.25
CA SER A 216 -15.81 -18.09 -8.55
C SER A 216 -17.25 -17.58 -8.47
N SER A 217 -18.00 -17.91 -7.41
CA SER A 217 -19.43 -17.61 -7.27
C SER A 217 -19.81 -16.85 -5.99
N THR A 218 -18.85 -16.46 -5.14
CA THR A 218 -19.16 -15.73 -3.90
C THR A 218 -18.20 -14.56 -3.68
N LEU A 219 -18.74 -13.40 -3.31
CA LEU A 219 -17.98 -12.19 -2.92
C LEU A 219 -17.62 -12.18 -1.45
N ALA A 220 -18.45 -12.77 -0.61
CA ALA A 220 -18.41 -12.73 0.85
C ALA A 220 -18.31 -11.28 1.41
N PRO A 221 -19.25 -10.36 1.07
CA PRO A 221 -19.13 -8.93 1.39
C PRO A 221 -19.12 -8.68 2.90
N LYS A 222 -19.82 -9.50 3.68
CA LYS A 222 -19.92 -9.40 5.14
C LYS A 222 -18.75 -10.07 5.89
N ALA A 223 -17.95 -10.88 5.21
CA ALA A 223 -16.79 -11.50 5.83
C ALA A 223 -15.76 -10.44 6.21
N THR A 224 -15.07 -10.65 7.34
CA THR A 224 -13.95 -9.80 7.73
C THR A 224 -12.80 -9.94 6.74
N ALA A 225 -12.19 -8.82 6.38
CA ALA A 225 -11.02 -8.82 5.51
C ALA A 225 -9.77 -9.20 6.29
N THR A 226 -8.95 -10.05 5.71
CA THR A 226 -7.63 -10.38 6.24
C THR A 226 -6.60 -9.36 5.81
N ARG A 227 -5.42 -9.36 6.47
CA ARG A 227 -4.30 -8.51 6.09
C ARG A 227 -3.81 -8.77 4.66
N ALA A 228 -3.77 -10.05 4.25
CA ALA A 228 -3.42 -10.43 2.88
C ALA A 228 -4.45 -9.92 1.86
N GLU A 229 -5.74 -10.01 2.15
CA GLU A 229 -6.79 -9.49 1.28
C GLU A 229 -6.72 -7.97 1.16
N CYS A 230 -6.49 -7.26 2.26
CA CYS A 230 -6.28 -5.81 2.24
C CYS A 230 -5.06 -5.42 1.40
N ALA A 231 -3.93 -6.11 1.57
CA ALA A 231 -2.73 -5.88 0.77
C ALA A 231 -3.00 -6.08 -0.73
N ALA A 232 -3.71 -7.17 -1.10
CA ALA A 232 -4.04 -7.47 -2.49
C ALA A 232 -5.00 -6.42 -3.10
N MET A 233 -5.99 -5.97 -2.35
CA MET A 233 -6.91 -4.94 -2.82
C MET A 233 -6.19 -3.59 -2.98
N LEU A 234 -5.28 -3.24 -2.07
CA LEU A 234 -4.46 -2.02 -2.16
C LEU A 234 -3.50 -2.07 -3.35
N GLN A 235 -2.82 -3.19 -3.60
CA GLN A 235 -1.94 -3.36 -4.75
C GLN A 235 -2.70 -3.17 -6.07
N ARG A 236 -3.88 -3.81 -6.20
CA ARG A 236 -4.73 -3.69 -7.39
C ARG A 236 -5.28 -2.27 -7.55
N PHE A 237 -5.67 -1.64 -6.45
CA PHE A 237 -6.13 -0.25 -6.43
C PHE A 237 -5.05 0.71 -6.92
N ALA A 238 -3.82 0.50 -6.52
CA ALA A 238 -2.68 1.33 -6.93
C ALA A 238 -2.26 1.12 -8.39
N ALA A 239 -2.74 0.08 -9.03
CA ALA A 239 -2.47 -0.23 -10.44
C ALA A 239 -3.49 0.40 -11.42
N LEU A 240 -4.50 1.14 -10.91
CA LEU A 240 -5.46 1.92 -11.72
C LEU A 240 -4.79 3.17 -12.28
#